data_1ffdee573d53195355d42ab88c3249d1
#
_entry.id   1ffdee573d53195355d42ab88c3249d1
#
_cell.length_a   1.000
_cell.length_b   1.000
_cell.length_c   1.000
_cell.angle_alpha   90.00
_cell.angle_beta   90.00
_cell.angle_gamma   90.00
#
_symmetry.space_group_name_H-M   'P 1'
#
loop_
_entity.id
_entity.type
_entity.pdbx_description
1 polymer ?
#
loop_
_entity_poly.entity_id
_entity_poly.type
_entity_poly.pdbx_seq_one_letter_code
_entity_poly.pdbx_strand_id
1 'polypeptide(L)'
;MTLVISNTVAAILEKSSNPLIISEIDLPSDLSNGQVLVEVITSGLCGAQINEIEAVKGPDKFLPHLLGHEGFANVLQIGPGVTNVAPGDQVVMHWRPGIGIQSLPPVYKYKGVPLNAGWVTTFNNHAIVSENRITKISSANHDKNIIPLLGCALTTALGVLKNDAQIIPSDSLLIFGIGGVGLLLIKIAKILGIKSITVVDIYKEKLDKAIELGASKTILFTDKNQTNHSLLEYFGTKFPTVVIDTTGNTLAIEICYEISAPNARVILVGVPKHGKKVSIYTLPLHFGKVLKGSEGGHSKPEKDIPYLLKLIETNTLYLNDYPTQSFSINKINDAIAQLKSGVVGRMIIDFTKSS
;
A
#
# COMPACT_ATOMS: atom_id res chain seq x y z
N MET A 1 28.57 14.30 -4.45
CA MET A 1 29.08 14.07 -3.07
C MET A 1 29.30 12.56 -2.93
N THR A 2 30.53 12.15 -2.75
CA THR A 2 30.92 10.72 -2.73
C THR A 2 30.18 9.98 -1.62
N LEU A 3 29.67 8.79 -1.95
CA LEU A 3 28.91 7.97 -1.00
C LEU A 3 29.80 7.39 0.10
N VAL A 4 29.23 7.28 1.30
CA VAL A 4 29.91 6.68 2.48
C VAL A 4 29.94 5.14 2.41
N ILE A 5 29.14 4.55 1.52
CA ILE A 5 29.05 3.11 1.27
C ILE A 5 29.07 2.85 -0.25
N SER A 6 29.67 1.73 -0.68
CA SER A 6 29.81 1.38 -2.09
C SER A 6 28.88 0.25 -2.55
N ASN A 7 28.39 -0.57 -1.64
CA ASN A 7 27.56 -1.74 -1.95
C ASN A 7 26.45 -1.95 -0.90
N THR A 8 25.46 -2.74 -1.24
CA THR A 8 24.35 -3.10 -0.36
C THR A 8 23.71 -4.41 -0.78
N VAL A 9 23.07 -5.11 0.17
CA VAL A 9 22.25 -6.29 -0.14
C VAL A 9 20.86 -5.85 -0.55
N ALA A 10 20.34 -6.45 -1.62
CA ALA A 10 19.03 -6.16 -2.17
C ALA A 10 18.33 -7.43 -2.67
N ALA A 11 16.99 -7.36 -2.73
CA ALA A 11 16.16 -8.35 -3.40
C ALA A 11 15.81 -7.85 -4.81
N ILE A 12 16.22 -8.59 -5.83
CA ILE A 12 16.21 -8.22 -7.25
C ILE A 12 15.16 -9.04 -7.99
N LEU A 13 14.32 -8.39 -8.79
CA LEU A 13 13.47 -9.05 -9.77
C LEU A 13 14.24 -9.14 -11.10
N GLU A 14 14.78 -10.32 -11.42
CA GLU A 14 15.46 -10.56 -12.71
C GLU A 14 14.48 -10.90 -13.83
N LYS A 15 13.42 -11.64 -13.51
CA LYS A 15 12.37 -12.10 -14.47
C LYS A 15 11.02 -12.08 -13.81
N SER A 16 10.00 -11.67 -14.56
CA SER A 16 8.61 -11.75 -14.11
C SER A 16 8.23 -13.16 -13.69
N SER A 17 7.41 -13.24 -12.65
CA SER A 17 6.88 -14.49 -12.05
C SER A 17 7.93 -15.40 -11.40
N ASN A 18 9.18 -14.97 -11.30
CA ASN A 18 10.24 -15.71 -10.62
C ASN A 18 10.42 -15.21 -9.17
N PRO A 19 10.99 -16.05 -8.28
CA PRO A 19 11.44 -15.60 -6.96
C PRO A 19 12.45 -14.46 -7.09
N LEU A 20 12.46 -13.56 -6.10
CA LEU A 20 13.46 -12.51 -6.00
C LEU A 20 14.83 -13.11 -5.65
N ILE A 21 15.87 -12.58 -6.26
CA ILE A 21 17.26 -12.97 -5.97
C ILE A 21 17.82 -12.01 -4.94
N ILE A 22 18.29 -12.53 -3.81
CA ILE A 22 19.00 -11.75 -2.79
C ILE A 22 20.48 -11.73 -3.15
N SER A 23 21.01 -10.54 -3.38
CA SER A 23 22.41 -10.37 -3.77
C SER A 23 22.96 -9.02 -3.34
N GLU A 24 24.28 -8.94 -3.26
CA GLU A 24 24.99 -7.68 -3.18
C GLU A 24 24.93 -6.95 -4.53
N ILE A 25 24.76 -5.65 -4.47
CA ILE A 25 24.71 -4.72 -5.62
C ILE A 25 25.58 -3.51 -5.33
N ASP A 26 26.17 -2.91 -6.38
CA ASP A 26 26.96 -1.70 -6.26
C ASP A 26 26.05 -0.46 -6.31
N LEU A 27 26.30 0.49 -5.40
CA LEU A 27 25.69 1.81 -5.44
C LEU A 27 26.42 2.70 -6.47
N PRO A 28 25.77 3.78 -6.97
CA PRO A 28 26.46 4.85 -7.67
C PRO A 28 27.60 5.46 -6.82
N SER A 29 28.60 6.05 -7.46
CA SER A 29 29.72 6.69 -6.73
C SER A 29 29.30 7.94 -5.94
N ASP A 30 28.27 8.62 -6.40
CA ASP A 30 27.86 9.93 -5.90
C ASP A 30 26.33 10.08 -5.87
N LEU A 31 25.84 10.92 -4.96
CA LEU A 31 24.46 11.37 -4.96
C LEU A 31 24.26 12.53 -5.94
N SER A 32 23.26 12.40 -6.79
CA SER A 32 22.78 13.46 -7.67
C SER A 32 21.89 14.46 -6.95
N ASN A 33 21.54 15.56 -7.63
CA ASN A 33 20.64 16.58 -7.09
C ASN A 33 19.29 15.98 -6.65
N GLY A 34 18.88 16.25 -5.41
CA GLY A 34 17.63 15.76 -4.82
C GLY A 34 17.65 14.29 -4.40
N GLN A 35 18.80 13.59 -4.44
CA GLN A 35 18.91 12.22 -3.95
C GLN A 35 19.30 12.17 -2.47
N VAL A 36 18.79 11.17 -1.78
CA VAL A 36 19.07 10.90 -0.35
C VAL A 36 19.45 9.44 -0.20
N LEU A 37 20.59 9.16 0.45
CA LEU A 37 20.96 7.82 0.86
C LEU A 37 20.33 7.54 2.23
N VAL A 38 19.64 6.41 2.31
CA VAL A 38 19.00 5.95 3.55
C VAL A 38 19.40 4.51 3.89
N GLU A 39 19.45 4.20 5.18
CA GLU A 39 19.49 2.84 5.71
C GLU A 39 18.05 2.40 6.03
N VAL A 40 17.58 1.37 5.36
CA VAL A 40 16.23 0.85 5.56
C VAL A 40 16.18 0.01 6.82
N ILE A 41 15.29 0.36 7.73
CA ILE A 41 15.05 -0.37 8.99
C ILE A 41 14.02 -1.48 8.73
N THR A 42 12.87 -1.10 8.14
CA THR A 42 11.80 -2.04 7.78
C THR A 42 11.09 -1.60 6.51
N SER A 43 10.54 -2.57 5.79
CA SER A 43 9.75 -2.35 4.58
C SER A 43 8.48 -3.17 4.60
N GLY A 44 7.35 -2.58 4.23
CA GLY A 44 6.10 -3.31 4.03
C GLY A 44 6.08 -4.04 2.69
N LEU A 45 5.49 -5.23 2.67
CA LEU A 45 5.23 -5.98 1.44
C LEU A 45 3.77 -5.79 1.02
N CYS A 46 3.57 -5.02 -0.05
CA CYS A 46 2.25 -4.67 -0.58
C CYS A 46 1.81 -5.66 -1.67
N GLY A 47 0.49 -5.86 -1.83
CA GLY A 47 -0.07 -6.59 -2.96
C GLY A 47 0.33 -6.00 -4.33
N ALA A 48 0.65 -4.71 -4.39
CA ALA A 48 1.17 -4.07 -5.59
C ALA A 48 2.51 -4.67 -6.05
N GLN A 49 3.41 -5.10 -5.11
CA GLN A 49 4.63 -5.81 -5.47
C GLN A 49 4.35 -7.20 -6.04
N ILE A 50 3.34 -7.89 -5.54
CA ILE A 50 2.92 -9.18 -6.14
C ILE A 50 2.48 -8.95 -7.59
N ASN A 51 1.67 -7.92 -7.83
CA ASN A 51 1.22 -7.56 -9.18
C ASN A 51 2.38 -7.17 -10.10
N GLU A 52 3.43 -6.54 -9.57
CA GLU A 52 4.64 -6.17 -10.30
C GLU A 52 5.49 -7.40 -10.63
N ILE A 53 5.76 -8.25 -9.64
CA ILE A 53 6.49 -9.52 -9.82
C ILE A 53 5.79 -10.39 -10.88
N GLU A 54 4.46 -10.47 -10.85
CA GLU A 54 3.65 -11.29 -11.77
C GLU A 54 3.32 -10.60 -13.09
N ALA A 55 3.84 -9.39 -13.35
CA ALA A 55 3.57 -8.59 -14.53
C ALA A 55 2.05 -8.44 -14.82
N VAL A 56 1.23 -8.30 -13.76
CA VAL A 56 -0.24 -8.22 -13.86
C VAL A 56 -0.69 -7.04 -14.74
N LYS A 57 0.08 -5.95 -14.76
CA LYS A 57 -0.17 -4.74 -15.57
C LYS A 57 0.33 -4.83 -17.01
N GLY A 58 0.86 -5.98 -17.44
CA GLY A 58 1.49 -6.21 -18.74
C GLY A 58 3.00 -6.44 -18.64
N PRO A 59 3.68 -6.65 -19.78
CA PRO A 59 5.12 -6.95 -19.79
C PRO A 59 5.95 -5.87 -19.09
N ASP A 60 6.86 -6.30 -18.23
CA ASP A 60 7.78 -5.41 -17.54
C ASP A 60 8.99 -5.05 -18.42
N LYS A 61 9.15 -3.76 -18.67
CA LYS A 61 10.20 -3.20 -19.54
C LYS A 61 11.48 -2.83 -18.79
N PHE A 62 11.47 -2.92 -17.47
CA PHE A 62 12.52 -2.41 -16.60
C PHE A 62 13.39 -3.52 -16.00
N LEU A 63 13.10 -4.77 -16.30
CA LEU A 63 13.88 -5.92 -15.80
C LEU A 63 15.35 -5.88 -16.25
N PRO A 64 16.32 -6.22 -15.37
CA PRO A 64 16.15 -6.47 -13.94
C PRO A 64 15.99 -5.15 -13.16
N HIS A 65 15.23 -5.18 -12.05
CA HIS A 65 15.08 -3.99 -11.22
C HIS A 65 14.84 -4.30 -9.73
N LEU A 66 15.00 -3.27 -8.90
CA LEU A 66 14.70 -3.27 -7.48
C LEU A 66 13.20 -2.99 -7.24
N LEU A 67 12.72 -3.42 -6.09
CA LEU A 67 11.32 -3.35 -5.68
C LEU A 67 11.14 -2.68 -4.31
N GLY A 68 9.87 -2.58 -3.89
CA GLY A 68 9.45 -2.02 -2.62
C GLY A 68 9.16 -0.52 -2.70
N HIS A 69 8.14 -0.05 -1.94
CA HIS A 69 7.69 1.33 -2.04
C HIS A 69 7.10 1.91 -0.75
N GLU A 70 7.17 1.19 0.33
CA GLU A 70 6.76 1.65 1.66
C GLU A 70 7.81 1.20 2.68
N GLY A 71 8.45 2.14 3.38
CA GLY A 71 9.55 1.82 4.27
C GLY A 71 9.71 2.78 5.44
N PHE A 72 10.48 2.33 6.41
CA PHE A 72 10.99 3.12 7.52
C PHE A 72 12.52 3.09 7.46
N ALA A 73 13.17 4.24 7.54
CA ALA A 73 14.60 4.35 7.31
C ALA A 73 15.25 5.47 8.12
N ASN A 74 16.60 5.37 8.27
CA ASN A 74 17.46 6.44 8.76
C ASN A 74 18.13 7.14 7.56
N VAL A 75 18.20 8.45 7.56
CA VAL A 75 18.96 9.23 6.57
C VAL A 75 20.45 9.12 6.91
N LEU A 76 21.25 8.64 5.96
CA LEU A 76 22.71 8.56 6.09
C LEU A 76 23.43 9.73 5.45
N GLN A 77 22.98 10.13 4.24
CA GLN A 77 23.63 11.18 3.46
C GLN A 77 22.64 11.85 2.53
N ILE A 78 22.84 13.15 2.28
CA ILE A 78 22.01 13.93 1.37
C ILE A 78 22.82 14.43 0.19
N GLY A 79 22.20 14.44 -0.99
CA GLY A 79 22.75 15.00 -2.20
C GLY A 79 22.55 16.53 -2.31
N PRO A 80 23.10 17.15 -3.36
CA PRO A 80 22.90 18.57 -3.58
C PRO A 80 21.42 18.95 -3.64
N GLY A 81 21.09 20.13 -3.13
CA GLY A 81 19.73 20.71 -3.19
C GLY A 81 18.73 20.14 -2.19
N VAL A 82 19.01 19.04 -1.52
CA VAL A 82 18.12 18.47 -0.47
C VAL A 82 18.05 19.40 0.74
N THR A 83 16.84 19.71 1.18
CA THR A 83 16.58 20.65 2.27
C THR A 83 15.60 20.15 3.33
N ASN A 84 14.79 19.12 2.99
CA ASN A 84 13.70 18.68 3.87
C ASN A 84 14.16 17.68 4.95
N VAL A 85 15.33 17.10 4.79
CA VAL A 85 15.91 16.10 5.72
C VAL A 85 17.40 16.32 5.89
N ALA A 86 17.94 15.78 6.98
CA ALA A 86 19.38 15.79 7.29
C ALA A 86 19.86 14.40 7.72
N PRO A 87 21.16 14.10 7.63
CA PRO A 87 21.72 12.87 8.18
C PRO A 87 21.34 12.69 9.67
N GLY A 88 20.92 11.47 10.02
CA GLY A 88 20.39 11.11 11.33
C GLY A 88 18.87 11.24 11.48
N ASP A 89 18.18 11.86 10.54
CA ASP A 89 16.72 11.90 10.57
C ASP A 89 16.10 10.53 10.30
N GLN A 90 15.00 10.23 11.01
CA GLN A 90 14.14 9.10 10.69
C GLN A 90 13.06 9.52 9.69
N VAL A 91 12.79 8.66 8.70
CA VAL A 91 11.88 8.97 7.60
C VAL A 91 10.98 7.80 7.26
N VAL A 92 9.75 8.12 6.86
CA VAL A 92 8.88 7.20 6.12
C VAL A 92 9.22 7.33 4.64
N MET A 93 9.50 6.21 3.99
CA MET A 93 9.66 6.11 2.54
C MET A 93 8.30 5.81 1.91
N HIS A 94 7.91 6.54 0.87
CA HIS A 94 6.57 6.46 0.28
C HIS A 94 6.59 6.59 -1.25
N TRP A 95 5.64 5.91 -1.90
CA TRP A 95 5.59 5.87 -3.37
C TRP A 95 4.92 7.10 -3.99
N ARG A 96 3.96 7.73 -3.30
CA ARG A 96 3.35 8.97 -3.75
C ARG A 96 4.35 10.12 -3.61
N PRO A 97 4.44 11.05 -4.58
CA PRO A 97 5.30 12.21 -4.40
C PRO A 97 4.75 13.12 -3.29
N GLY A 98 5.63 13.55 -2.39
CA GLY A 98 5.42 14.63 -1.44
C GLY A 98 6.12 15.90 -1.88
N ILE A 99 6.51 16.75 -0.91
CA ILE A 99 7.32 17.94 -1.15
C ILE A 99 8.81 17.59 -1.34
N GLY A 100 9.55 18.45 -2.03
CA GLY A 100 10.97 18.30 -2.29
C GLY A 100 11.29 18.01 -3.75
N ILE A 101 12.55 17.77 -4.03
CA ILE A 101 13.05 17.57 -5.38
C ILE A 101 12.67 16.17 -5.88
N GLN A 102 12.11 16.11 -7.10
CA GLN A 102 12.01 14.88 -7.86
C GLN A 102 13.34 14.65 -8.60
N SER A 103 14.19 13.77 -8.07
CA SER A 103 15.45 13.39 -8.72
C SER A 103 15.23 12.42 -9.88
N LEU A 104 16.29 12.19 -10.67
CA LEU A 104 16.32 11.00 -11.54
C LEU A 104 16.46 9.73 -10.68
N PRO A 105 15.88 8.59 -11.11
CA PRO A 105 16.14 7.32 -10.45
C PRO A 105 17.64 6.99 -10.42
N PRO A 106 18.16 6.42 -9.32
CA PRO A 106 19.54 5.97 -9.27
C PRO A 106 19.73 4.75 -10.18
N VAL A 107 20.92 4.61 -10.73
CA VAL A 107 21.33 3.41 -11.49
C VAL A 107 22.34 2.64 -10.65
N TYR A 108 21.93 1.50 -10.14
CA TYR A 108 22.80 0.55 -9.44
C TYR A 108 23.52 -0.35 -10.44
N LYS A 109 24.46 -1.19 -9.97
CA LYS A 109 25.04 -2.26 -10.78
C LYS A 109 24.85 -3.61 -10.09
N TYR A 110 24.54 -4.60 -10.89
CA TYR A 110 24.42 -5.98 -10.47
C TYR A 110 25.24 -6.86 -11.43
N LYS A 111 26.23 -7.59 -10.91
CA LYS A 111 27.17 -8.37 -11.73
C LYS A 111 27.84 -7.52 -12.85
N GLY A 112 28.13 -6.25 -12.53
CA GLY A 112 28.79 -5.32 -13.45
C GLY A 112 27.89 -4.68 -14.51
N VAL A 113 26.58 -5.03 -14.57
CA VAL A 113 25.61 -4.43 -15.52
C VAL A 113 24.63 -3.51 -14.80
N PRO A 114 24.04 -2.50 -15.51
CA PRO A 114 23.05 -1.61 -14.92
C PRO A 114 21.85 -2.38 -14.36
N LEU A 115 21.44 -2.00 -13.14
CA LEU A 115 20.25 -2.48 -12.46
C LEU A 115 19.29 -1.31 -12.24
N ASN A 116 18.08 -1.42 -12.76
CA ASN A 116 17.08 -0.37 -12.67
C ASN A 116 16.51 -0.23 -11.25
N ALA A 117 16.14 0.98 -10.91
CA ALA A 117 15.40 1.32 -9.69
C ALA A 117 14.38 2.41 -10.00
N GLY A 118 13.40 2.57 -9.10
CA GLY A 118 12.48 3.70 -9.14
C GLY A 118 12.99 4.90 -8.35
N TRP A 119 12.13 5.89 -8.14
CA TRP A 119 12.41 7.04 -7.24
C TRP A 119 12.44 6.63 -5.76
N VAL A 120 11.93 5.46 -5.43
CA VAL A 120 11.96 4.80 -4.13
C VAL A 120 12.00 3.29 -4.33
N THR A 121 12.92 2.62 -3.62
CA THR A 121 12.97 1.16 -3.49
C THR A 121 13.26 0.83 -2.03
N THR A 122 12.64 -0.20 -1.50
CA THR A 122 12.70 -0.50 -0.06
C THR A 122 13.06 -1.95 0.26
N PHE A 123 13.32 -2.81 -0.76
CA PHE A 123 13.76 -4.19 -0.54
C PHE A 123 15.28 -4.31 -0.65
N ASN A 124 15.97 -3.37 -0.03
CA ASN A 124 17.41 -3.28 0.03
C ASN A 124 17.85 -2.63 1.36
N ASN A 125 19.00 -3.05 1.91
CA ASN A 125 19.48 -2.52 3.20
C ASN A 125 19.75 -1.01 3.12
N HIS A 126 20.30 -0.55 2.01
CA HIS A 126 20.51 0.87 1.75
C HIS A 126 19.87 1.25 0.42
N ALA A 127 19.18 2.37 0.41
CA ALA A 127 18.50 2.89 -0.76
C ALA A 127 18.91 4.32 -1.07
N ILE A 128 19.02 4.64 -2.36
CA ILE A 128 19.08 6.02 -2.82
C ILE A 128 17.67 6.37 -3.30
N VAL A 129 17.07 7.37 -2.68
CA VAL A 129 15.69 7.77 -2.94
C VAL A 129 15.60 9.24 -3.32
N SER A 130 14.53 9.61 -4.01
CA SER A 130 14.25 11.02 -4.29
C SER A 130 13.76 11.74 -3.02
N GLU A 131 14.17 12.99 -2.80
CA GLU A 131 13.78 13.78 -1.64
C GLU A 131 12.25 13.81 -1.44
N ASN A 132 11.49 13.94 -2.52
CA ASN A 132 10.03 13.96 -2.46
C ASN A 132 9.38 12.57 -2.26
N ARG A 133 10.17 11.53 -1.97
CA ARG A 133 9.70 10.17 -1.64
C ARG A 133 9.97 9.79 -0.19
N ILE A 134 10.34 10.76 0.62
CA ILE A 134 10.53 10.58 2.05
C ILE A 134 9.84 11.70 2.82
N THR A 135 9.32 11.36 4.00
CA THR A 135 8.75 12.32 4.95
C THR A 135 9.42 12.10 6.30
N LYS A 136 10.06 13.15 6.83
CA LYS A 136 10.66 13.14 8.17
C LYS A 136 9.59 12.90 9.23
N ILE A 137 9.92 12.06 10.21
CA ILE A 137 9.08 11.80 11.38
C ILE A 137 9.82 12.17 12.66
N SER A 138 9.06 12.35 13.75
CA SER A 138 9.67 12.55 15.07
C SER A 138 10.47 11.30 15.48
N SER A 139 11.55 11.51 16.26
CA SER A 139 12.38 10.43 16.80
C SER A 139 11.74 9.67 17.97
N ALA A 140 10.41 9.67 18.08
CA ALA A 140 9.68 8.93 19.10
C ALA A 140 9.87 7.41 18.91
N ASN A 141 9.66 6.64 19.98
CA ASN A 141 9.76 5.18 19.94
C ASN A 141 8.57 4.56 19.21
N HIS A 142 8.61 4.60 17.88
CA HIS A 142 7.57 4.07 17.02
C HIS A 142 7.72 2.56 16.79
N ASP A 143 6.59 1.85 16.66
CA ASP A 143 6.63 0.44 16.24
C ASP A 143 7.12 0.34 14.79
N LYS A 144 8.33 -0.20 14.63
CA LYS A 144 8.99 -0.36 13.32
C LYS A 144 8.21 -1.25 12.34
N ASN A 145 7.23 -2.05 12.80
CA ASN A 145 6.38 -2.86 11.93
C ASN A 145 5.18 -2.06 11.39
N ILE A 146 4.82 -0.97 12.05
CA ILE A 146 3.68 -0.11 11.68
C ILE A 146 4.13 1.08 10.81
N ILE A 147 5.29 1.66 11.09
CA ILE A 147 5.77 2.86 10.38
C ILE A 147 5.83 2.70 8.85
N PRO A 148 6.30 1.57 8.28
CA PRO A 148 6.31 1.40 6.82
C PRO A 148 4.93 1.56 6.17
N LEU A 149 3.86 1.17 6.89
CA LEU A 149 2.49 1.23 6.38
C LEU A 149 2.02 2.65 6.06
N LEU A 150 2.63 3.66 6.68
CA LEU A 150 2.41 5.08 6.38
C LEU A 150 2.86 5.44 4.96
N GLY A 151 3.84 4.70 4.41
CA GLY A 151 4.35 4.93 3.05
C GLY A 151 3.38 4.53 1.93
N CYS A 152 2.39 3.68 2.23
CA CYS A 152 1.40 3.23 1.25
C CYS A 152 0.04 2.91 1.88
N ALA A 153 -0.06 1.85 2.69
CA ALA A 153 -1.33 1.26 3.07
C ALA A 153 -2.21 2.20 3.93
N LEU A 154 -1.63 2.86 4.94
CA LEU A 154 -2.36 3.78 5.83
C LEU A 154 -2.76 5.07 5.13
N THR A 155 -1.83 5.69 4.38
CA THR A 155 -2.12 6.90 3.60
C THR A 155 -3.13 6.63 2.49
N THR A 156 -3.06 5.46 1.84
CA THR A 156 -4.07 5.01 0.87
C THR A 156 -5.44 4.88 1.53
N ALA A 157 -5.55 4.16 2.65
CA ALA A 157 -6.83 3.95 3.32
C ALA A 157 -7.46 5.27 3.79
N LEU A 158 -6.66 6.18 4.36
CA LEU A 158 -7.12 7.52 4.73
C LEU A 158 -7.61 8.32 3.52
N GLY A 159 -6.80 8.37 2.47
CA GLY A 159 -7.09 9.16 1.28
C GLY A 159 -8.29 8.63 0.49
N VAL A 160 -8.44 7.30 0.39
CA VAL A 160 -9.63 6.68 -0.24
C VAL A 160 -10.91 7.13 0.44
N LEU A 161 -10.95 7.14 1.77
CA LEU A 161 -12.11 7.56 2.52
C LEU A 161 -12.33 9.08 2.45
N LYS A 162 -11.30 9.89 2.68
CA LYS A 162 -11.42 11.36 2.78
C LYS A 162 -11.46 12.06 1.43
N ASN A 163 -10.56 11.69 0.50
CA ASN A 163 -10.38 12.43 -0.74
C ASN A 163 -11.20 11.84 -1.89
N ASP A 164 -11.21 10.49 -2.02
CA ASP A 164 -11.90 9.84 -3.13
C ASP A 164 -13.39 9.64 -2.85
N ALA A 165 -13.71 9.00 -1.73
CA ALA A 165 -15.08 8.74 -1.34
C ALA A 165 -15.75 9.94 -0.64
N GLN A 166 -14.99 10.88 -0.06
CA GLN A 166 -15.51 12.00 0.72
C GLN A 166 -16.56 11.54 1.74
N ILE A 167 -16.17 10.49 2.50
CA ILE A 167 -17.10 9.78 3.38
C ILE A 167 -17.55 10.66 4.54
N ILE A 168 -18.84 10.56 4.90
CA ILE A 168 -19.45 11.30 6.03
C ILE A 168 -20.07 10.31 7.02
N PRO A 169 -20.27 10.68 8.30
CA PRO A 169 -20.77 9.77 9.35
C PRO A 169 -22.13 9.10 9.06
N SER A 170 -22.96 9.68 8.20
CA SER A 170 -24.24 9.11 7.77
C SER A 170 -24.14 8.07 6.66
N ASP A 171 -22.96 7.90 6.07
CA ASP A 171 -22.75 6.90 5.01
C ASP A 171 -22.80 5.47 5.57
N SER A 172 -23.20 4.55 4.70
CA SER A 172 -23.02 3.11 4.87
C SER A 172 -21.92 2.64 3.92
N LEU A 173 -20.90 1.97 4.49
CA LEU A 173 -19.70 1.55 3.79
C LEU A 173 -19.74 0.05 3.50
N LEU A 174 -19.47 -0.32 2.25
CA LEU A 174 -19.21 -1.69 1.83
C LEU A 174 -17.78 -1.80 1.29
N ILE A 175 -17.01 -2.78 1.77
CA ILE A 175 -15.63 -3.01 1.32
C ILE A 175 -15.51 -4.43 0.74
N PHE A 176 -15.05 -4.55 -0.48
CA PHE A 176 -14.63 -5.80 -1.10
C PHE A 176 -13.12 -5.96 -1.01
N GLY A 177 -12.69 -7.09 -0.41
CA GLY A 177 -11.29 -7.41 -0.18
C GLY A 177 -10.78 -6.90 1.16
N ILE A 178 -10.54 -7.83 2.10
CA ILE A 178 -10.06 -7.56 3.45
C ILE A 178 -8.59 -7.99 3.58
N GLY A 179 -7.77 -7.48 2.64
CA GLY A 179 -6.32 -7.51 2.75
C GLY A 179 -5.78 -6.37 3.62
N GLY A 180 -4.48 -6.09 3.52
CA GLY A 180 -3.84 -5.06 4.34
C GLY A 180 -4.52 -3.68 4.27
N VAL A 181 -4.93 -3.21 3.09
CA VAL A 181 -5.65 -1.93 2.94
C VAL A 181 -7.09 -2.04 3.45
N GLY A 182 -7.79 -3.16 3.17
CA GLY A 182 -9.19 -3.36 3.61
C GLY A 182 -9.35 -3.31 5.13
N LEU A 183 -8.44 -3.95 5.89
CA LEU A 183 -8.42 -3.88 7.35
C LEU A 183 -8.19 -2.46 7.87
N LEU A 184 -7.31 -1.68 7.23
CA LEU A 184 -7.06 -0.28 7.60
C LEU A 184 -8.22 0.64 7.24
N LEU A 185 -8.93 0.39 6.14
CA LEU A 185 -10.16 1.10 5.79
C LEU A 185 -11.20 0.96 6.91
N ILE A 186 -11.38 -0.23 7.50
CA ILE A 186 -12.29 -0.44 8.62
C ILE A 186 -11.92 0.45 9.81
N LYS A 187 -10.64 0.42 10.23
CA LYS A 187 -10.16 1.18 11.39
C LYS A 187 -10.29 2.69 11.19
N ILE A 188 -9.92 3.19 10.01
CA ILE A 188 -10.02 4.62 9.71
C ILE A 188 -11.48 5.04 9.56
N ALA A 189 -12.34 4.23 8.92
CA ALA A 189 -13.77 4.50 8.83
C ALA A 189 -14.44 4.64 10.21
N LYS A 190 -14.04 3.80 11.18
CA LYS A 190 -14.51 3.91 12.58
C LYS A 190 -14.13 5.25 13.20
N ILE A 191 -12.88 5.71 13.02
CA ILE A 191 -12.40 7.00 13.53
C ILE A 191 -13.17 8.15 12.87
N LEU A 192 -13.53 8.01 11.58
CA LEU A 192 -14.35 8.99 10.85
C LEU A 192 -15.84 8.93 11.20
N GLY A 193 -16.22 8.09 12.16
CA GLY A 193 -17.60 8.02 12.69
C GLY A 193 -18.56 7.13 11.91
N ILE A 194 -18.07 6.31 10.96
CA ILE A 194 -18.92 5.38 10.20
C ILE A 194 -19.40 4.26 11.10
N LYS A 195 -20.71 4.09 11.19
CA LYS A 195 -21.36 3.09 12.05
C LYS A 195 -21.67 1.80 11.31
N SER A 196 -22.02 1.87 10.03
CA SER A 196 -22.38 0.71 9.20
C SER A 196 -21.22 0.37 8.26
N ILE A 197 -20.47 -0.68 8.57
CA ILE A 197 -19.33 -1.17 7.78
C ILE A 197 -19.58 -2.64 7.46
N THR A 198 -19.93 -2.92 6.21
CA THR A 198 -20.08 -4.29 5.69
C THR A 198 -18.83 -4.66 4.90
N VAL A 199 -18.36 -5.89 5.03
CA VAL A 199 -17.17 -6.35 4.33
C VAL A 199 -17.38 -7.69 3.65
N VAL A 200 -16.71 -7.87 2.52
CA VAL A 200 -16.77 -9.09 1.69
C VAL A 200 -15.36 -9.57 1.42
N ASP A 201 -15.08 -10.85 1.66
CA ASP A 201 -13.81 -11.51 1.29
C ASP A 201 -14.05 -12.99 1.01
N ILE A 202 -13.10 -13.64 0.34
CA ILE A 202 -13.12 -15.09 0.06
C ILE A 202 -12.59 -15.93 1.23
N TYR A 203 -11.91 -15.32 2.20
CA TYR A 203 -11.29 -15.98 3.35
C TYR A 203 -12.03 -15.67 4.64
N LYS A 204 -12.52 -16.72 5.30
CA LYS A 204 -13.27 -16.60 6.56
C LYS A 204 -12.42 -15.95 7.66
N GLU A 205 -11.16 -16.29 7.77
CA GLU A 205 -10.24 -15.77 8.79
C GLU A 205 -10.06 -14.25 8.68
N LYS A 206 -10.07 -13.71 7.45
CA LYS A 206 -10.05 -12.25 7.23
C LYS A 206 -11.35 -11.58 7.66
N LEU A 207 -12.47 -12.24 7.42
CA LEU A 207 -13.79 -11.76 7.84
C LEU A 207 -13.92 -11.76 9.36
N ASP A 208 -13.43 -12.81 10.04
CA ASP A 208 -13.41 -12.89 11.50
C ASP A 208 -12.55 -11.73 12.07
N LYS A 209 -11.36 -11.49 11.50
CA LYS A 209 -10.51 -10.34 11.89
C LYS A 209 -11.17 -9.00 11.63
N ALA A 210 -11.90 -8.87 10.54
CA ALA A 210 -12.63 -7.64 10.23
C ALA A 210 -13.69 -7.27 11.29
N ILE A 211 -14.39 -8.27 11.85
CA ILE A 211 -15.32 -8.07 12.99
C ILE A 211 -14.57 -7.55 14.21
N GLU A 212 -13.44 -8.17 14.57
CA GLU A 212 -12.62 -7.71 15.69
C GLU A 212 -12.17 -6.24 15.54
N LEU A 213 -11.88 -5.81 14.28
CA LEU A 213 -11.45 -4.45 13.98
C LEU A 213 -12.62 -3.46 13.83
N GLY A 214 -13.87 -3.93 13.92
CA GLY A 214 -15.05 -3.08 13.99
C GLY A 214 -15.97 -3.08 12.77
N ALA A 215 -15.85 -4.06 11.86
CA ALA A 215 -16.88 -4.29 10.85
C ALA A 215 -18.21 -4.68 11.51
N SER A 216 -19.32 -4.17 10.98
CA SER A 216 -20.67 -4.46 11.50
C SER A 216 -21.24 -5.77 10.95
N LYS A 217 -20.82 -6.15 9.75
CA LYS A 217 -21.30 -7.32 9.02
C LYS A 217 -20.24 -7.86 8.09
N THR A 218 -20.13 -9.19 8.01
CA THR A 218 -19.27 -9.88 7.05
C THR A 218 -20.07 -10.78 6.13
N ILE A 219 -19.65 -10.89 4.88
CA ILE A 219 -20.24 -11.77 3.86
C ILE A 219 -19.10 -12.51 3.17
N LEU A 220 -19.18 -13.85 3.15
CA LEU A 220 -18.23 -14.68 2.44
C LEU A 220 -18.52 -14.64 0.94
N PHE A 221 -17.53 -14.27 0.15
CA PHE A 221 -17.63 -14.36 -1.30
C PHE A 221 -17.45 -15.81 -1.75
N THR A 222 -18.45 -16.37 -2.39
CA THR A 222 -18.43 -17.73 -2.96
C THR A 222 -18.44 -17.68 -4.48
N ASP A 223 -19.49 -17.13 -5.04
CA ASP A 223 -19.67 -16.83 -6.47
C ASP A 223 -20.50 -15.54 -6.64
N LYS A 224 -20.57 -15.01 -7.86
CA LYS A 224 -21.26 -13.74 -8.14
C LYS A 224 -22.74 -13.77 -7.70
N ASN A 225 -23.46 -14.85 -8.06
CA ASN A 225 -24.91 -14.90 -7.86
C ASN A 225 -25.26 -15.05 -6.38
N GLN A 226 -24.60 -15.96 -5.65
CA GLN A 226 -24.82 -16.19 -4.23
C GLN A 226 -24.39 -14.99 -3.40
N THR A 227 -23.26 -14.37 -3.70
CA THR A 227 -22.79 -13.18 -3.01
C THR A 227 -23.73 -11.99 -3.23
N ASN A 228 -24.18 -11.78 -4.48
CA ASN A 228 -25.14 -10.74 -4.80
C ASN A 228 -26.49 -10.95 -4.09
N HIS A 229 -26.98 -12.20 -4.06
CA HIS A 229 -28.18 -12.57 -3.33
C HIS A 229 -28.07 -12.27 -1.83
N SER A 230 -26.98 -12.69 -1.19
CA SER A 230 -26.73 -12.41 0.25
C SER A 230 -26.64 -10.91 0.57
N LEU A 231 -26.06 -10.12 -0.34
CA LEU A 231 -25.99 -8.66 -0.21
C LEU A 231 -27.37 -8.02 -0.38
N LEU A 232 -28.16 -8.45 -1.36
CA LEU A 232 -29.53 -7.97 -1.58
C LEU A 232 -30.43 -8.30 -0.39
N GLU A 233 -30.35 -9.52 0.12
CA GLU A 233 -31.10 -9.94 1.32
C GLU A 233 -30.73 -9.08 2.54
N TYR A 234 -29.42 -8.87 2.76
CA TYR A 234 -28.94 -8.09 3.90
C TYR A 234 -29.30 -6.61 3.82
N PHE A 235 -29.12 -5.98 2.67
CA PHE A 235 -29.38 -4.55 2.51
C PHE A 235 -30.87 -4.23 2.32
N GLY A 236 -31.66 -5.17 1.75
CA GLY A 236 -33.07 -4.94 1.42
C GLY A 236 -33.24 -3.71 0.52
N THR A 237 -33.72 -2.61 1.10
CA THR A 237 -33.88 -1.32 0.39
C THR A 237 -32.82 -0.27 0.77
N LYS A 238 -31.93 -0.57 1.74
CA LYS A 238 -30.93 0.38 2.29
C LYS A 238 -29.54 0.08 1.75
N PHE A 239 -29.35 0.24 0.45
CA PHE A 239 -28.09 -0.02 -0.22
C PHE A 239 -26.92 0.87 0.27
N PRO A 240 -25.66 0.40 0.19
CA PRO A 240 -24.51 1.16 0.64
C PRO A 240 -24.30 2.41 -0.22
N THR A 241 -23.98 3.53 0.46
CA THR A 241 -23.74 4.83 -0.19
C THR A 241 -22.27 5.02 -0.59
N VAL A 242 -21.36 4.26 0.02
CA VAL A 242 -19.94 4.17 -0.35
C VAL A 242 -19.56 2.71 -0.51
N VAL A 243 -18.98 2.37 -1.65
CA VAL A 243 -18.47 1.02 -1.92
C VAL A 243 -17.03 1.12 -2.37
N ILE A 244 -16.16 0.31 -1.76
CA ILE A 244 -14.72 0.30 -2.06
C ILE A 244 -14.31 -1.11 -2.49
N ASP A 245 -13.75 -1.23 -3.69
CA ASP A 245 -13.07 -2.44 -4.13
C ASP A 245 -11.56 -2.35 -3.90
N THR A 246 -10.99 -3.29 -3.15
CA THR A 246 -9.54 -3.44 -2.99
C THR A 246 -8.99 -4.67 -3.71
N THR A 247 -9.84 -5.43 -4.40
CA THR A 247 -9.49 -6.72 -4.99
C THR A 247 -8.94 -6.61 -6.41
N GLY A 248 -9.46 -5.66 -7.21
CA GLY A 248 -9.23 -5.62 -8.66
C GLY A 248 -9.87 -6.79 -9.43
N ASN A 249 -10.72 -7.57 -8.78
CA ASN A 249 -11.47 -8.65 -9.43
C ASN A 249 -12.65 -8.07 -10.21
N THR A 250 -12.75 -8.37 -11.51
CA THR A 250 -13.79 -7.78 -12.36
C THR A 250 -15.22 -8.13 -11.91
N LEU A 251 -15.45 -9.36 -11.43
CA LEU A 251 -16.75 -9.75 -10.90
C LEU A 251 -17.10 -9.00 -9.61
N ALA A 252 -16.12 -8.80 -8.71
CA ALA A 252 -16.30 -8.01 -7.50
C ALA A 252 -16.62 -6.55 -7.85
N ILE A 253 -15.93 -5.96 -8.82
CA ILE A 253 -16.18 -4.59 -9.29
C ILE A 253 -17.61 -4.45 -9.84
N GLU A 254 -18.09 -5.42 -10.64
CA GLU A 254 -19.46 -5.44 -11.14
C GLU A 254 -20.48 -5.48 -10.00
N ILE A 255 -20.29 -6.36 -9.01
CA ILE A 255 -21.16 -6.44 -7.83
C ILE A 255 -21.11 -5.12 -7.05
N CYS A 256 -19.94 -4.54 -6.82
CA CYS A 256 -19.79 -3.25 -6.14
C CYS A 256 -20.66 -2.18 -6.80
N TYR A 257 -20.67 -2.14 -8.12
CA TYR A 257 -21.49 -1.18 -8.86
C TYR A 257 -22.99 -1.50 -8.81
N GLU A 258 -23.37 -2.78 -8.98
CA GLU A 258 -24.75 -3.24 -8.99
C GLU A 258 -25.44 -3.02 -7.63
N ILE A 259 -24.76 -3.40 -6.52
CA ILE A 259 -25.34 -3.38 -5.15
C ILE A 259 -25.33 -1.99 -4.49
N SER A 260 -24.69 -1.01 -5.07
CA SER A 260 -24.58 0.33 -4.50
C SER A 260 -25.84 1.17 -4.71
N ALA A 261 -26.13 2.09 -3.78
CA ALA A 261 -27.25 3.02 -3.87
C ALA A 261 -27.26 3.82 -5.19
N PRO A 262 -28.39 4.37 -5.62
CA PRO A 262 -28.49 5.12 -6.89
C PRO A 262 -27.46 6.23 -7.07
N ASN A 263 -27.14 6.96 -5.99
CA ASN A 263 -26.16 8.06 -5.96
C ASN A 263 -24.89 7.70 -5.20
N ALA A 264 -24.55 6.42 -5.10
CA ALA A 264 -23.37 5.95 -4.38
C ALA A 264 -22.05 6.35 -5.04
N ARG A 265 -21.00 6.34 -4.24
CA ARG A 265 -19.60 6.50 -4.66
C ARG A 265 -18.92 5.14 -4.61
N VAL A 266 -18.62 4.59 -5.79
CA VAL A 266 -17.92 3.32 -5.97
C VAL A 266 -16.46 3.61 -6.33
N ILE A 267 -15.54 3.26 -5.43
CA ILE A 267 -14.12 3.57 -5.53
C ILE A 267 -13.31 2.30 -5.77
N LEU A 268 -12.56 2.28 -6.86
CA LEU A 268 -11.71 1.15 -7.26
C LEU A 268 -10.26 1.41 -6.81
N VAL A 269 -9.80 0.65 -5.81
CA VAL A 269 -8.43 0.70 -5.27
C VAL A 269 -7.62 -0.48 -5.80
N GLY A 270 -8.25 -1.65 -5.91
CA GLY A 270 -7.67 -2.83 -6.51
C GLY A 270 -7.41 -2.64 -8.02
N VAL A 271 -6.26 -3.11 -8.50
CA VAL A 271 -5.89 -2.98 -9.91
C VAL A 271 -6.20 -4.28 -10.63
N PRO A 272 -7.08 -4.28 -11.65
CA PRO A 272 -7.40 -5.46 -12.43
C PRO A 272 -6.21 -5.91 -13.31
N LYS A 273 -6.21 -7.19 -13.69
CA LYS A 273 -5.23 -7.71 -14.64
C LYS A 273 -5.37 -7.03 -16.01
N HIS A 274 -4.22 -6.79 -16.65
CA HIS A 274 -4.17 -6.19 -17.99
C HIS A 274 -5.15 -6.86 -18.96
N GLY A 275 -5.89 -6.05 -19.71
CA GLY A 275 -6.86 -6.50 -20.71
C GLY A 275 -8.19 -7.00 -20.14
N LYS A 276 -8.37 -7.15 -18.83
CA LYS A 276 -9.66 -7.49 -18.23
C LYS A 276 -10.60 -6.29 -18.25
N LYS A 277 -11.87 -6.57 -18.55
CA LYS A 277 -12.93 -5.55 -18.68
C LYS A 277 -14.06 -5.87 -17.72
N VAL A 278 -14.81 -4.85 -17.30
CA VAL A 278 -16.05 -4.95 -16.53
C VAL A 278 -17.24 -4.56 -17.39
N SER A 279 -18.39 -5.17 -17.13
CA SER A 279 -19.67 -4.82 -17.76
C SER A 279 -20.56 -4.16 -16.74
N ILE A 280 -20.96 -2.92 -17.00
CA ILE A 280 -21.83 -2.15 -16.10
C ILE A 280 -23.00 -1.51 -16.85
N TYR A 281 -24.15 -1.38 -16.19
CA TYR A 281 -25.28 -0.60 -16.70
C TYR A 281 -25.04 0.89 -16.38
N THR A 282 -24.84 1.71 -17.41
CA THR A 282 -24.34 3.09 -17.24
C THR A 282 -25.39 4.13 -16.90
N LEU A 283 -26.70 3.86 -17.05
CA LEU A 283 -27.75 4.83 -16.79
C LEU A 283 -27.67 5.48 -15.39
N PRO A 284 -27.38 4.76 -14.29
CA PRO A 284 -27.25 5.37 -12.97
C PRO A 284 -26.15 6.43 -12.86
N LEU A 285 -25.11 6.40 -13.70
CA LEU A 285 -24.05 7.43 -13.73
C LEU A 285 -24.64 8.80 -14.12
N HIS A 286 -25.67 8.84 -14.96
CA HIS A 286 -26.35 10.08 -15.35
C HIS A 286 -27.22 10.67 -14.22
N PHE A 287 -27.49 9.90 -13.17
CA PHE A 287 -28.30 10.29 -12.01
C PHE A 287 -27.48 10.38 -10.72
N GLY A 288 -26.16 10.57 -10.83
CA GLY A 288 -25.31 10.88 -9.69
C GLY A 288 -24.52 9.73 -9.07
N LYS A 289 -24.69 8.49 -9.55
CA LYS A 289 -23.78 7.40 -9.17
C LYS A 289 -22.39 7.68 -9.70
N VAL A 290 -21.36 7.47 -8.89
CA VAL A 290 -19.94 7.68 -9.25
C VAL A 290 -19.23 6.33 -9.29
N LEU A 291 -18.49 6.07 -10.37
CA LEU A 291 -17.49 5.00 -10.45
C LEU A 291 -16.13 5.63 -10.74
N LYS A 292 -15.17 5.48 -9.83
CA LYS A 292 -13.89 6.17 -9.89
C LYS A 292 -12.74 5.28 -9.46
N GLY A 293 -11.62 5.32 -10.19
CA GLY A 293 -10.34 4.74 -9.76
C GLY A 293 -9.66 5.61 -8.70
N SER A 294 -8.95 4.97 -7.78
CA SER A 294 -8.14 5.63 -6.76
C SER A 294 -6.65 5.45 -7.05
N GLU A 295 -5.91 6.52 -7.06
CA GLU A 295 -4.44 6.50 -7.10
C GLU A 295 -3.88 6.74 -5.69
N GLY A 296 -3.83 5.68 -4.87
CA GLY A 296 -3.37 5.76 -3.48
C GLY A 296 -4.17 6.75 -2.63
N GLY A 297 -5.48 6.86 -2.88
CA GLY A 297 -6.35 7.79 -2.17
C GLY A 297 -6.05 9.26 -2.44
N HIS A 298 -5.31 9.59 -3.50
CA HIS A 298 -4.81 10.95 -3.74
C HIS A 298 -4.16 11.56 -2.50
N SER A 299 -3.47 10.71 -1.71
CA SER A 299 -2.82 11.12 -0.47
C SER A 299 -1.68 12.12 -0.73
N LYS A 300 -1.47 12.99 0.25
CA LYS A 300 -0.38 13.97 0.31
C LYS A 300 0.55 13.60 1.47
N PRO A 301 1.64 12.85 1.22
CA PRO A 301 2.47 12.28 2.27
C PRO A 301 2.91 13.29 3.33
N GLU A 302 3.29 14.50 2.92
CA GLU A 302 3.72 15.58 3.79
C GLU A 302 2.66 16.09 4.78
N LYS A 303 1.38 15.78 4.51
CA LYS A 303 0.24 16.13 5.40
C LYS A 303 -0.34 14.92 6.10
N ASP A 304 -0.53 13.84 5.33
CA ASP A 304 -1.26 12.66 5.80
C ASP A 304 -0.40 11.80 6.74
N ILE A 305 0.93 11.72 6.53
CA ILE A 305 1.83 10.98 7.41
C ILE A 305 1.88 11.62 8.81
N PRO A 306 2.17 12.93 8.97
CA PRO A 306 2.12 13.56 10.29
C PRO A 306 0.76 13.48 10.97
N TYR A 307 -0.33 13.60 10.21
CA TYR A 307 -1.69 13.44 10.74
C TYR A 307 -1.94 12.04 11.29
N LEU A 308 -1.59 10.99 10.52
CA LEU A 308 -1.73 9.59 10.94
C LEU A 308 -0.85 9.27 12.14
N LEU A 309 0.40 9.75 12.16
CA LEU A 309 1.31 9.60 13.30
C LEU A 309 0.69 10.19 14.57
N LYS A 310 0.16 11.40 14.50
CA LYS A 310 -0.53 12.01 15.64
C LYS A 310 -1.69 11.15 16.14
N LEU A 311 -2.50 10.56 15.24
CA LEU A 311 -3.58 9.65 15.64
C LEU A 311 -3.06 8.38 16.33
N ILE A 312 -1.92 7.85 15.88
CA ILE A 312 -1.27 6.68 16.49
C ILE A 312 -0.71 7.04 17.86
N GLU A 313 0.04 8.14 17.99
CA GLU A 313 0.65 8.63 19.23
C GLU A 313 -0.40 8.95 20.32
N THR A 314 -1.54 9.51 19.91
CA THR A 314 -2.67 9.78 20.82
C THR A 314 -3.56 8.57 21.07
N ASN A 315 -3.20 7.40 20.54
CA ASN A 315 -3.97 6.16 20.62
C ASN A 315 -5.42 6.28 20.05
N THR A 316 -5.68 7.31 19.24
CA THR A 316 -6.94 7.47 18.51
C THR A 316 -7.03 6.44 17.38
N LEU A 317 -5.91 6.19 16.69
CA LEU A 317 -5.73 5.09 15.75
C LEU A 317 -4.90 4.00 16.43
N TYR A 318 -5.57 3.06 17.08
CA TYR A 318 -4.92 1.91 17.71
C TYR A 318 -4.57 0.85 16.68
N LEU A 319 -3.29 0.48 16.55
CA LEU A 319 -2.80 -0.46 15.54
C LEU A 319 -2.10 -1.69 16.12
N ASN A 320 -2.03 -1.87 17.45
CA ASN A 320 -1.41 -3.06 18.04
C ASN A 320 -2.22 -4.35 17.77
N ASP A 321 -3.49 -4.21 17.39
CA ASP A 321 -4.37 -5.31 16.97
C ASP A 321 -4.34 -5.54 15.44
N TYR A 322 -3.64 -4.69 14.68
CA TYR A 322 -3.44 -4.88 13.25
C TYR A 322 -2.36 -5.94 13.02
N PRO A 323 -2.68 -7.04 12.34
CA PRO A 323 -1.75 -8.15 12.22
C PRO A 323 -0.58 -7.82 11.29
N THR A 324 0.63 -7.98 11.81
CA THR A 324 1.88 -7.91 11.05
C THR A 324 2.72 -9.16 11.32
N GLN A 325 3.46 -9.60 10.31
CA GLN A 325 4.43 -10.67 10.44
C GLN A 325 5.75 -10.22 9.82
N SER A 326 6.85 -10.38 10.57
CA SER A 326 8.15 -9.82 10.21
C SER A 326 9.14 -10.91 9.80
N PHE A 327 9.82 -10.70 8.66
CA PHE A 327 10.78 -11.58 8.01
C PHE A 327 12.12 -10.86 7.80
N SER A 328 13.25 -11.57 7.84
CA SER A 328 14.51 -11.03 7.33
C SER A 328 14.48 -10.93 5.79
N ILE A 329 15.39 -10.15 5.18
CA ILE A 329 15.47 -10.03 3.72
C ILE A 329 15.69 -11.39 3.04
N ASN A 330 16.45 -12.31 3.66
CA ASN A 330 16.70 -13.65 3.12
C ASN A 330 15.44 -14.52 3.07
N LYS A 331 14.38 -14.13 3.79
CA LYS A 331 13.08 -14.79 3.82
C LYS A 331 12.00 -14.02 3.04
N ILE A 332 12.38 -13.06 2.18
CA ILE A 332 11.43 -12.24 1.43
C ILE A 332 10.53 -13.09 0.51
N ASN A 333 11.06 -14.16 -0.09
CA ASN A 333 10.25 -15.05 -0.93
C ASN A 333 9.23 -15.86 -0.10
N ASP A 334 9.55 -16.21 1.14
CA ASP A 334 8.60 -16.85 2.06
C ASP A 334 7.48 -15.85 2.45
N ALA A 335 7.83 -14.58 2.69
CA ALA A 335 6.88 -13.51 2.95
C ALA A 335 5.95 -13.28 1.75
N ILE A 336 6.49 -13.30 0.51
CA ILE A 336 5.71 -13.20 -0.73
C ILE A 336 4.73 -14.39 -0.84
N ALA A 337 5.20 -15.61 -0.58
CA ALA A 337 4.36 -16.80 -0.62
C ALA A 337 3.22 -16.73 0.40
N GLN A 338 3.48 -16.28 1.62
CA GLN A 338 2.46 -16.09 2.65
C GLN A 338 1.44 -15.00 2.27
N LEU A 339 1.88 -13.86 1.72
CA LEU A 339 0.95 -12.84 1.24
C LEU A 339 0.04 -13.39 0.14
N LYS A 340 0.58 -14.19 -0.78
CA LYS A 340 -0.17 -14.83 -1.87
C LYS A 340 -1.15 -15.89 -1.38
N SER A 341 -0.86 -16.59 -0.29
CA SER A 341 -1.78 -17.59 0.31
C SER A 341 -2.99 -16.95 1.00
N GLY A 342 -3.04 -15.63 1.12
CA GLY A 342 -4.17 -14.92 1.72
C GLY A 342 -4.09 -14.77 3.23
N VAL A 343 -2.92 -14.92 3.85
CA VAL A 343 -2.73 -14.66 5.28
C VAL A 343 -3.21 -13.26 5.66
N VAL A 344 -3.78 -13.15 6.85
CA VAL A 344 -4.36 -11.90 7.37
C VAL A 344 -3.25 -10.91 7.72
N GLY A 345 -3.39 -9.68 7.26
CA GLY A 345 -2.52 -8.57 7.67
C GLY A 345 -1.43 -8.21 6.66
N ARG A 346 -0.27 -7.77 7.15
CA ARG A 346 0.84 -7.26 6.35
C ARG A 346 2.14 -7.98 6.69
N MET A 347 2.87 -8.39 5.67
CA MET A 347 4.24 -8.89 5.80
C MET A 347 5.20 -7.71 5.85
N ILE A 348 6.14 -7.75 6.78
CA ILE A 348 7.16 -6.73 6.98
C ILE A 348 8.54 -7.36 6.77
N ILE A 349 9.36 -6.75 5.95
CA ILE A 349 10.78 -7.11 5.82
C ILE A 349 11.55 -6.26 6.80
N ASP A 350 12.23 -6.91 7.72
CA ASP A 350 12.98 -6.31 8.82
C ASP A 350 14.48 -6.52 8.59
N PHE A 351 15.17 -5.44 8.25
CA PHE A 351 16.59 -5.44 7.94
C PHE A 351 17.49 -5.48 9.20
N THR A 352 16.89 -5.29 10.38
CA THR A 352 17.62 -5.41 11.66
C THR A 352 17.68 -6.86 12.17
N LYS A 353 16.94 -7.78 11.56
CA LYS A 353 16.98 -9.20 11.89
C LYS A 353 18.22 -9.85 11.26
N SER A 354 19.03 -10.49 12.10
CA SER A 354 20.12 -11.35 11.64
C SER A 354 19.59 -12.42 10.68
N SER A 355 20.39 -12.72 9.67
CA SER A 355 20.11 -13.70 8.62
C SER A 355 20.04 -15.11 9.18
#